data_a105c150266215f40effccb5fcdeb202
#
_entry.id   a105c150266215f40effccb5fcdeb202
#
_cell.length_a   1.000
_cell.length_b   1.000
_cell.length_c   1.000
_cell.angle_alpha   90.00
_cell.angle_beta   90.00
_cell.angle_gamma   90.00
#
_symmetry.space_group_name_H-M   'P 1'
#
loop_
_entity.id
_entity.type
_entity.pdbx_description
1 polymer ?
#
loop_
_entity_poly.entity_id
_entity_poly.type
_entity_poly.pdbx_seq_one_letter_code
_entity_poly.pdbx_strand_id
1 'polypeptide(L)'
;MKKLFVLTICSGLFLLSCSKDDWDNRNPYLPEIAVNVPINTSLPTYNKLQYPGNAVYIPGYGINGILVINTGTGVRAFDATCANHGISNCSKLTLNGVEATCGCSDALVYNLYLGLATTDAQYPLKEYRLSQGGTMITVYN
;
A
#
# COMPACT_ATOMS: atom_id res chain seq x y z
N MET A 1 -28.86 39.03 41.05
CA MET A 1 -29.36 37.79 40.43
C MET A 1 -29.32 37.82 38.89
N LYS A 2 -28.73 38.80 38.22
CA LYS A 2 -28.65 38.86 36.74
C LYS A 2 -27.26 38.49 36.14
N LYS A 3 -26.26 38.18 36.97
CA LYS A 3 -24.89 37.86 36.51
C LYS A 3 -24.57 36.36 36.51
N LEU A 4 -25.46 35.51 36.98
CA LEU A 4 -25.22 34.06 37.07
C LEU A 4 -25.73 33.27 35.83
N PHE A 5 -26.55 33.92 34.99
CA PHE A 5 -27.19 33.26 33.85
C PHE A 5 -26.36 33.28 32.55
N VAL A 6 -25.32 34.09 32.49
CA VAL A 6 -24.50 34.22 31.26
C VAL A 6 -23.35 33.19 31.19
N LEU A 7 -22.97 32.60 32.32
CA LEU A 7 -21.84 31.65 32.37
C LEU A 7 -22.19 30.21 31.96
N THR A 8 -23.50 29.90 31.90
CA THR A 8 -23.95 28.52 31.60
C THR A 8 -24.14 28.25 30.11
N ILE A 9 -24.12 29.27 29.26
CA ILE A 9 -24.36 29.14 27.80
C ILE A 9 -23.08 28.90 27.03
N CYS A 10 -21.90 29.18 27.59
CA CYS A 10 -20.61 28.95 26.89
C CYS A 10 -20.04 27.52 26.99
N SER A 11 -20.64 26.62 27.80
CA SER A 11 -20.11 25.26 27.99
C SER A 11 -20.68 24.22 27.02
N GLY A 12 -21.58 24.61 26.12
CA GLY A 12 -22.32 23.68 25.26
C GLY A 12 -21.80 23.51 23.80
N LEU A 13 -20.74 24.22 23.40
CA LEU A 13 -20.36 24.30 21.99
C LEU A 13 -19.06 23.55 21.58
N PHE A 14 -18.54 22.65 22.40
CA PHE A 14 -17.30 21.90 22.05
C PHE A 14 -17.49 20.44 21.67
N LEU A 15 -18.68 20.06 21.18
CA LEU A 15 -18.90 18.71 20.66
C LEU A 15 -19.18 18.74 19.15
N LEU A 16 -18.36 19.43 18.38
CA LEU A 16 -18.48 19.37 16.94
C LEU A 16 -17.17 18.95 16.33
N SER A 17 -17.30 17.85 15.61
CA SER A 17 -16.48 17.50 14.46
C SER A 17 -15.16 16.78 14.74
N CYS A 18 -15.25 15.48 15.06
CA CYS A 18 -14.45 14.55 14.29
C CYS A 18 -15.23 14.21 13.01
N SER A 19 -15.09 15.00 11.98
CA SER A 19 -15.22 14.49 10.62
C SER A 19 -14.15 13.44 10.50
N LYS A 20 -14.52 12.16 10.45
CA LYS A 20 -13.71 11.18 9.73
C LYS A 20 -13.77 11.64 8.29
N ASP A 21 -12.78 12.42 7.89
CA ASP A 21 -12.37 12.44 6.51
C ASP A 21 -11.90 11.03 6.23
N ASP A 22 -12.82 10.17 5.83
CA ASP A 22 -12.49 9.02 5.02
C ASP A 22 -11.85 9.62 3.78
N TRP A 23 -10.55 9.78 3.83
CA TRP A 23 -9.73 9.94 2.66
C TRP A 23 -10.01 8.68 1.85
N ASP A 24 -10.98 8.82 0.94
CA ASP A 24 -11.26 7.81 -0.06
C ASP A 24 -10.04 7.77 -0.98
N ASN A 25 -8.98 7.14 -0.48
CA ASN A 25 -7.71 6.95 -1.17
C ASN A 25 -7.86 5.83 -2.21
N ARG A 26 -9.06 5.75 -2.81
CA ARG A 26 -9.35 4.82 -3.89
C ARG A 26 -8.68 5.33 -5.15
N ASN A 27 -7.70 4.57 -5.56
CA ASN A 27 -7.10 4.78 -6.87
C ASN A 27 -8.16 4.48 -7.94
N PRO A 28 -8.56 5.45 -8.80
CA PRO A 28 -9.61 5.24 -9.79
C PRO A 28 -9.20 4.25 -10.89
N TYR A 29 -7.91 3.98 -11.04
CA TYR A 29 -7.38 3.06 -12.05
C TYR A 29 -7.35 1.62 -11.59
N LEU A 30 -7.35 1.36 -10.27
CA LEU A 30 -7.13 0.03 -9.70
C LEU A 30 -8.36 -0.46 -8.93
N PRO A 31 -9.05 -1.51 -9.40
CA PRO A 31 -10.19 -2.10 -8.70
C PRO A 31 -9.75 -2.77 -7.40
N GLU A 32 -10.69 -2.94 -6.48
CA GLU A 32 -10.52 -3.78 -5.32
C GLU A 32 -10.69 -5.25 -5.71
N ILE A 33 -9.61 -6.02 -5.58
CA ILE A 33 -9.58 -7.47 -5.82
C ILE A 33 -9.24 -8.16 -4.51
N ALA A 34 -10.05 -9.13 -4.11
CA ALA A 34 -9.79 -9.92 -2.91
C ALA A 34 -8.47 -10.68 -3.04
N VAL A 35 -7.60 -10.51 -2.05
CA VAL A 35 -6.29 -11.14 -1.97
C VAL A 35 -6.17 -11.86 -0.64
N ASN A 36 -5.66 -13.10 -0.68
CA ASN A 36 -5.24 -13.84 0.50
C ASN A 36 -4.12 -14.81 0.08
N VAL A 37 -2.87 -14.42 0.32
CA VAL A 37 -1.69 -15.14 -0.16
C VAL A 37 -0.79 -15.50 1.01
N PRO A 38 -0.71 -16.79 1.38
CA PRO A 38 0.27 -17.26 2.35
C PRO A 38 1.65 -17.40 1.70
N ILE A 39 2.66 -16.84 2.34
CA ILE A 39 4.06 -16.86 1.91
C ILE A 39 4.88 -17.51 3.01
N ASN A 40 5.52 -18.63 2.73
CA ASN A 40 6.46 -19.26 3.65
C ASN A 40 7.89 -18.88 3.29
N THR A 41 8.52 -18.03 4.09
CA THR A 41 9.87 -17.55 3.87
C THR A 41 10.96 -18.60 4.08
N SER A 42 10.61 -19.79 4.59
CA SER A 42 11.54 -20.94 4.63
C SER A 42 11.72 -21.60 3.27
N LEU A 43 10.81 -21.35 2.31
CA LEU A 43 10.91 -21.90 0.98
C LEU A 43 11.96 -21.16 0.16
N PRO A 44 12.74 -21.86 -0.70
CA PRO A 44 13.78 -21.25 -1.53
C PRO A 44 13.30 -20.07 -2.37
N THR A 45 12.05 -20.12 -2.85
CA THR A 45 11.44 -19.05 -3.65
C THR A 45 11.31 -17.73 -2.91
N TYR A 46 11.11 -17.78 -1.58
CA TYR A 46 10.79 -16.61 -0.74
C TYR A 46 11.83 -16.36 0.36
N ASN A 47 12.87 -17.21 0.49
CA ASN A 47 13.83 -17.13 1.60
C ASN A 47 14.57 -15.79 1.65
N LYS A 48 14.77 -15.13 0.51
CA LYS A 48 15.41 -13.82 0.46
C LYS A 48 14.62 -12.72 1.19
N LEU A 49 13.30 -12.91 1.42
CA LEU A 49 12.50 -12.00 2.25
C LEU A 49 12.89 -12.03 3.74
N GLN A 50 13.69 -12.99 4.18
CA GLN A 50 14.26 -12.98 5.54
C GLN A 50 15.34 -11.90 5.72
N TYR A 51 15.88 -11.36 4.62
CA TYR A 51 16.95 -10.37 4.66
C TYR A 51 16.46 -9.01 4.19
N PRO A 52 16.77 -7.92 4.91
CA PRO A 52 16.40 -6.57 4.51
C PRO A 52 16.88 -6.19 3.10
N GLY A 53 16.09 -5.36 2.43
CA GLY A 53 16.40 -4.89 1.09
C GLY A 53 16.10 -5.88 -0.03
N ASN A 54 15.50 -7.03 0.28
CA ASN A 54 15.13 -7.99 -0.73
C ASN A 54 13.63 -7.95 -1.02
N ALA A 55 13.29 -8.02 -2.29
CA ALA A 55 11.92 -8.10 -2.76
C ALA A 55 11.69 -9.34 -3.62
N VAL A 56 10.44 -9.79 -3.68
CA VAL A 56 9.97 -10.88 -4.54
C VAL A 56 8.72 -10.45 -5.30
N TYR A 57 8.58 -10.99 -6.51
CA TYR A 57 7.35 -10.90 -7.29
C TYR A 57 6.60 -12.23 -7.20
N ILE A 58 5.30 -12.18 -6.91
CA ILE A 58 4.40 -13.33 -6.78
C ILE A 58 3.31 -13.21 -7.84
N PRO A 59 3.34 -14.05 -8.89
CA PRO A 59 2.32 -14.01 -9.95
C PRO A 59 0.99 -14.62 -9.51
N GLY A 60 -0.08 -14.29 -10.26
CA GLY A 60 -1.39 -14.95 -10.15
C GLY A 60 -2.29 -14.45 -9.04
N TYR A 61 -1.92 -13.39 -8.36
CA TYR A 61 -2.72 -12.72 -7.33
C TYR A 61 -2.82 -11.22 -7.61
N GLY A 62 -3.85 -10.58 -7.04
CA GLY A 62 -4.10 -9.17 -7.30
C GLY A 62 -4.45 -8.89 -8.76
N ILE A 63 -4.06 -7.74 -9.28
CA ILE A 63 -4.31 -7.33 -10.67
C ILE A 63 -3.22 -7.91 -11.60
N ASN A 64 -1.95 -7.58 -11.34
CA ASN A 64 -0.79 -8.02 -12.14
C ASN A 64 0.26 -8.81 -11.33
N GLY A 65 -0.13 -9.37 -10.18
CA GLY A 65 0.77 -10.01 -9.23
C GLY A 65 0.99 -9.13 -8.00
N ILE A 66 1.81 -9.63 -7.07
CA ILE A 66 2.14 -8.94 -5.82
C ILE A 66 3.65 -8.77 -5.72
N LEU A 67 4.09 -7.58 -5.35
CA LEU A 67 5.47 -7.26 -4.97
C LEU A 67 5.56 -7.25 -3.45
N VAL A 68 6.46 -8.04 -2.89
CA VAL A 68 6.68 -8.11 -1.43
C VAL A 68 8.12 -7.75 -1.15
N ILE A 69 8.36 -6.84 -0.22
CA ILE A 69 9.70 -6.38 0.18
C ILE A 69 9.89 -6.47 1.68
N ASN A 70 11.07 -6.90 2.13
CA ASN A 70 11.52 -6.71 3.50
C ASN A 70 12.28 -5.38 3.59
N THR A 71 11.71 -4.43 4.33
CA THR A 71 12.30 -3.08 4.49
C THR A 71 13.35 -3.02 5.60
N GLY A 72 13.50 -4.09 6.39
CA GLY A 72 14.34 -4.12 7.59
C GLY A 72 13.59 -3.73 8.86
N THR A 73 12.57 -2.90 8.76
CA THR A 73 11.67 -2.54 9.86
C THR A 73 10.35 -3.32 9.82
N GLY A 74 10.12 -4.03 8.73
CA GLY A 74 8.93 -4.84 8.48
C GLY A 74 8.85 -5.28 7.04
N VAL A 75 7.77 -5.96 6.70
CA VAL A 75 7.47 -6.37 5.33
C VAL A 75 6.37 -5.49 4.77
N ARG A 76 6.46 -5.15 3.49
CA ARG A 76 5.40 -4.44 2.75
C ARG A 76 5.02 -5.22 1.50
N ALA A 77 3.77 -5.12 1.09
CA ALA A 77 3.27 -5.77 -0.11
C ALA A 77 2.43 -4.81 -0.95
N PHE A 78 2.67 -4.82 -2.26
CA PHE A 78 2.00 -3.95 -3.22
C PHE A 78 1.46 -4.76 -4.39
N ASP A 79 0.38 -4.28 -5.02
CA ASP A 79 0.00 -4.79 -6.33
C ASP A 79 1.07 -4.44 -7.37
N ALA A 80 1.39 -5.39 -8.24
CA ALA A 80 2.38 -5.20 -9.29
C ALA A 80 1.81 -4.45 -10.51
N THR A 81 0.90 -3.50 -10.27
CA THR A 81 0.26 -2.68 -11.30
C THR A 81 0.62 -1.22 -11.10
N CYS A 82 0.94 -0.56 -12.21
CA CYS A 82 1.23 0.86 -12.22
C CYS A 82 0.00 1.65 -11.74
N ALA A 83 0.16 2.41 -10.65
CA ALA A 83 -0.95 3.07 -9.97
C ALA A 83 -1.46 4.31 -10.70
N ASN A 84 -0.74 4.80 -11.70
CA ASN A 84 -1.05 6.03 -12.43
C ASN A 84 -1.54 5.78 -13.86
N HIS A 85 -1.85 4.52 -14.20
CA HIS A 85 -2.37 4.11 -15.51
C HIS A 85 -3.57 3.18 -15.36
N GLY A 86 -4.50 3.26 -16.30
CA GLY A 86 -5.53 2.24 -16.45
C GLY A 86 -4.91 0.87 -16.73
N ILE A 87 -5.61 -0.20 -16.33
CA ILE A 87 -5.14 -1.57 -16.51
C ILE A 87 -4.98 -1.87 -18.01
N SER A 88 -3.77 -2.22 -18.40
CA SER A 88 -3.38 -2.53 -19.78
C SER A 88 -2.14 -3.43 -19.79
N ASN A 89 -1.71 -3.86 -20.96
CA ASN A 89 -0.50 -4.69 -21.10
C ASN A 89 0.77 -3.98 -20.60
N CYS A 90 0.83 -2.64 -20.68
CA CYS A 90 1.98 -1.89 -20.21
C CYS A 90 1.94 -1.59 -18.71
N SER A 91 0.77 -1.66 -18.05
CA SER A 91 0.64 -1.25 -16.64
C SER A 91 1.24 -2.24 -15.64
N LYS A 92 1.75 -3.39 -16.09
CA LYS A 92 2.46 -4.32 -15.22
C LYS A 92 3.82 -3.75 -14.82
N LEU A 93 4.11 -3.82 -13.51
CA LEU A 93 5.40 -3.42 -12.97
C LEU A 93 6.44 -4.51 -13.13
N THR A 94 7.66 -4.09 -13.46
CA THR A 94 8.84 -4.96 -13.48
C THR A 94 9.70 -4.67 -12.25
N LEU A 95 9.91 -5.71 -11.44
CA LEU A 95 10.74 -5.61 -10.23
C LEU A 95 12.22 -5.54 -10.60
N ASN A 96 12.93 -4.55 -10.05
CA ASN A 96 14.37 -4.38 -10.16
C ASN A 96 14.96 -4.01 -8.79
N GLY A 97 15.44 -5.01 -8.06
CA GLY A 97 15.94 -4.82 -6.69
C GLY A 97 14.83 -4.32 -5.76
N VAL A 98 14.97 -3.09 -5.28
CA VAL A 98 14.02 -2.41 -4.37
C VAL A 98 13.10 -1.41 -5.09
N GLU A 99 13.15 -1.41 -6.41
CA GLU A 99 12.34 -0.56 -7.28
C GLU A 99 11.47 -1.39 -8.20
N ALA A 100 10.38 -0.80 -8.65
CA ALA A 100 9.49 -1.37 -9.63
C ALA A 100 9.18 -0.36 -10.73
N THR A 101 9.40 -0.74 -11.97
CA THR A 101 9.24 0.15 -13.13
C THR A 101 7.98 -0.18 -13.90
N CYS A 102 7.18 0.84 -14.20
CA CYS A 102 6.02 0.77 -15.07
C CYS A 102 6.44 0.48 -16.51
N GLY A 103 5.75 -0.44 -17.19
CA GLY A 103 6.03 -0.76 -18.59
C GLY A 103 5.47 0.25 -19.60
N CYS A 104 4.69 1.24 -19.16
CA CYS A 104 4.11 2.28 -20.02
C CYS A 104 5.16 3.31 -20.44
N SER A 105 4.81 4.15 -21.41
CA SER A 105 5.76 5.06 -22.09
C SER A 105 6.45 6.09 -21.18
N ASP A 106 5.82 6.44 -20.05
CA ASP A 106 6.38 7.35 -19.05
C ASP A 106 7.39 6.67 -18.11
N ALA A 107 7.42 5.32 -18.15
CA ALA A 107 8.36 4.49 -17.40
C ALA A 107 8.50 4.89 -15.91
N LEU A 108 7.38 5.19 -15.23
CA LEU A 108 7.35 5.56 -13.82
C LEU A 108 8.07 4.51 -12.97
N VAL A 109 8.98 4.95 -12.12
CA VAL A 109 9.73 4.11 -11.19
C VAL A 109 9.19 4.34 -9.78
N TYR A 110 8.88 3.26 -9.09
CA TYR A 110 8.38 3.27 -7.71
C TYR A 110 9.42 2.68 -6.78
N ASN A 111 9.68 3.37 -5.67
CA ASN A 111 10.51 2.85 -4.59
C ASN A 111 9.64 2.00 -3.64
N LEU A 112 9.97 0.73 -3.46
CA LEU A 112 9.18 -0.21 -2.68
C LEU A 112 9.29 -0.01 -1.15
N TYR A 113 10.30 0.70 -0.66
CA TYR A 113 10.34 1.07 0.75
C TYR A 113 9.22 2.04 1.12
N LEU A 114 8.88 2.94 0.21
CA LEU A 114 7.90 3.99 0.41
C LEU A 114 6.55 3.69 -0.26
N GLY A 115 6.54 2.88 -1.33
CA GLY A 115 5.38 2.68 -2.19
C GLY A 115 5.10 3.90 -3.08
N LEU A 116 6.04 4.83 -3.19
CA LEU A 116 5.90 6.08 -3.93
C LEU A 116 6.72 6.05 -5.21
N ALA A 117 6.26 6.77 -6.24
CA ALA A 117 7.05 7.01 -7.42
C ALA A 117 8.26 7.90 -7.08
N THR A 118 9.38 7.70 -7.77
CA THR A 118 10.59 8.51 -7.63
C THR A 118 10.52 9.84 -8.40
N THR A 119 9.52 9.96 -9.28
CA THR A 119 9.16 11.16 -10.03
C THR A 119 7.76 11.62 -9.64
N ASP A 120 7.34 12.76 -10.14
CA ASP A 120 6.00 13.29 -9.87
C ASP A 120 4.92 12.34 -10.42
N ALA A 121 4.08 11.81 -9.53
CA ALA A 121 3.00 10.90 -9.85
C ALA A 121 1.85 11.08 -8.85
N GLN A 122 0.63 10.97 -9.32
CA GLN A 122 -0.56 11.30 -8.53
C GLN A 122 -0.85 10.26 -7.44
N TYR A 123 -0.64 8.97 -7.75
CA TYR A 123 -1.02 7.88 -6.86
C TYR A 123 0.18 7.04 -6.44
N PRO A 124 0.25 6.67 -5.15
CA PRO A 124 1.18 5.66 -4.67
C PRO A 124 0.79 4.27 -5.18
N LEU A 125 1.68 3.29 -5.00
CA LEU A 125 1.35 1.88 -5.24
C LEU A 125 0.19 1.45 -4.34
N LYS A 126 -0.68 0.58 -4.87
CA LYS A 126 -1.73 -0.07 -4.08
C LYS A 126 -1.09 -1.04 -3.09
N GLU A 127 -1.17 -0.70 -1.81
CA GLU A 127 -0.60 -1.50 -0.73
C GLU A 127 -1.63 -2.47 -0.17
N TYR A 128 -1.20 -3.69 0.13
CA TYR A 128 -1.95 -4.72 0.80
C TYR A 128 -1.61 -4.79 2.29
N ARG A 129 -2.54 -5.26 3.09
CA ARG A 129 -2.33 -5.57 4.50
C ARG A 129 -1.50 -6.84 4.64
N LEU A 130 -0.81 -6.96 5.78
CA LEU A 130 0.02 -8.09 6.09
C LEU A 130 -0.24 -8.58 7.51
N SER A 131 -0.19 -9.90 7.68
CA SER A 131 -0.01 -10.53 8.98
C SER A 131 1.26 -11.38 8.91
N GLN A 132 2.10 -11.30 9.96
CA GLN A 132 3.36 -12.02 10.01
C GLN A 132 3.48 -12.79 11.32
N GLY A 133 3.85 -14.07 11.23
CA GLY A 133 4.10 -14.93 12.39
C GLY A 133 5.21 -15.94 12.06
N GLY A 134 6.37 -15.81 12.72
CA GLY A 134 7.53 -16.64 12.41
C GLY A 134 7.95 -16.51 10.95
N THR A 135 7.99 -17.64 10.24
CA THR A 135 8.36 -17.69 8.81
C THR A 135 7.17 -17.51 7.86
N MET A 136 5.96 -17.35 8.40
CA MET A 136 4.76 -17.16 7.60
C MET A 136 4.39 -15.69 7.50
N ILE A 137 4.15 -15.23 6.28
CA ILE A 137 3.58 -13.92 5.95
C ILE A 137 2.28 -14.19 5.21
N THR A 138 1.19 -13.54 5.59
CA THR A 138 -0.06 -13.58 4.84
C THR A 138 -0.36 -12.18 4.31
N VAL A 139 -0.49 -12.04 2.99
CA VAL A 139 -0.90 -10.80 2.31
C VAL A 139 -2.40 -10.86 2.08
N TYR A 140 -3.12 -9.81 2.47
CA TYR A 140 -4.58 -9.74 2.33
C TYR A 140 -5.07 -8.30 2.17
N ASN A 141 -6.33 -8.10 1.83
CA ASN A 141 -7.02 -6.81 1.80
C ASN A 141 -8.33 -6.84 2.59
#